data_0bf0f712c68029546d636e21256cdac2
#
_entry.id   0bf0f712c68029546d636e21256cdac2
#
_cell.length_a   1.000
_cell.length_b   1.000
_cell.length_c   1.000
_cell.angle_alpha   90.00
_cell.angle_beta   90.00
_cell.angle_gamma   90.00
#
_symmetry.space_group_name_H-M   'P 1'
#
loop_
_entity.id
_entity.type
_entity.pdbx_description
1 polymer ?
#
loop_
_entity_poly.entity_id
_entity_poly.type
_entity_poly.pdbx_seq_one_letter_code
_entity_poly.pdbx_strand_id
1 'polypeptide(L)'
;MGNMKYVVGYSPDARGRSALQLGVVLARSLGAELDVVYVIKPQNPRLAAPRSNFEDLLQKQAVQWLEEAQHYVPAQVIARFHLRRAESAVSGLLELADAIDAGLIIVGGGNTGNWLWHSLGAVGNTLLHRSRIPVALAPRKY
;
A
#
# COMPACT_ATOMS: atom_id res chain seq x y z
N MET A 1 13.50 22.30 -2.92
CA MET A 1 12.51 21.50 -2.19
C MET A 1 12.11 20.30 -3.02
N GLY A 2 12.09 19.13 -2.40
CA GLY A 2 11.64 17.92 -3.10
C GLY A 2 10.15 17.94 -3.35
N ASN A 3 9.72 17.11 -4.30
CA ASN A 3 8.31 16.92 -4.57
C ASN A 3 7.62 16.25 -3.39
N MET A 4 6.31 16.50 -3.25
CA MET A 4 5.50 15.80 -2.27
C MET A 4 5.50 14.30 -2.56
N LYS A 5 5.54 13.49 -1.52
CA LYS A 5 5.56 12.03 -1.61
C LYS A 5 4.27 11.45 -1.08
N TYR A 6 3.70 10.52 -1.82
CA TYR A 6 2.48 9.82 -1.44
C TYR A 6 2.78 8.33 -1.30
N VAL A 7 2.40 7.76 -0.17
CA VAL A 7 2.53 6.32 0.06
C VAL A 7 1.31 5.61 -0.53
N VAL A 8 1.54 4.56 -1.31
CA VAL A 8 0.48 3.71 -1.84
C VAL A 8 0.62 2.33 -1.23
N GLY A 9 -0.39 1.89 -0.50
CA GLY A 9 -0.46 0.53 0.01
C GLY A 9 -0.91 -0.42 -1.10
N TYR A 10 0.00 -1.26 -1.56
CA TYR A 10 -0.26 -2.16 -2.67
C TYR A 10 -0.49 -3.59 -2.18
N SER A 11 -1.44 -4.25 -2.81
CA SER A 11 -1.65 -5.69 -2.74
C SER A 11 -2.02 -6.17 -4.14
N PRO A 12 -1.75 -7.45 -4.48
CA PRO A 12 -1.96 -7.95 -5.85
C PRO A 12 -3.42 -8.32 -6.13
N ASP A 13 -4.33 -7.49 -5.71
CA ASP A 13 -5.77 -7.67 -5.88
C ASP A 13 -6.39 -6.36 -6.36
N ALA A 14 -7.70 -6.35 -6.48
CA ALA A 14 -8.43 -5.17 -6.97
C ALA A 14 -8.20 -3.94 -6.09
N ARG A 15 -8.07 -4.14 -4.79
CA ARG A 15 -7.84 -3.03 -3.85
C ARG A 15 -6.50 -2.36 -4.10
N GLY A 16 -5.46 -3.18 -4.22
CA GLY A 16 -4.11 -2.67 -4.45
C GLY A 16 -3.98 -1.97 -5.80
N ARG A 17 -4.58 -2.54 -6.82
CA ARG A 17 -4.58 -1.93 -8.16
C ARG A 17 -5.36 -0.62 -8.18
N SER A 18 -6.50 -0.56 -7.48
CA SER A 18 -7.28 0.68 -7.37
C SER A 18 -6.51 1.76 -6.62
N ALA A 19 -5.85 1.40 -5.53
CA ALA A 19 -5.01 2.33 -4.79
C ALA A 19 -3.88 2.88 -5.66
N LEU A 20 -3.21 2.01 -6.40
CA LEU A 20 -2.12 2.41 -7.29
C LEU A 20 -2.63 3.32 -8.40
N GLN A 21 -3.77 3.02 -8.99
CA GLN A 21 -4.36 3.83 -10.04
C GLN A 21 -4.72 5.23 -9.53
N LEU A 22 -5.32 5.31 -8.34
CA LEU A 22 -5.62 6.60 -7.72
C LEU A 22 -4.32 7.37 -7.45
N GLY A 23 -3.30 6.67 -6.95
CA GLY A 23 -1.99 7.27 -6.73
C GLY A 23 -1.39 7.87 -8.00
N VAL A 24 -1.48 7.14 -9.10
CA VAL A 24 -0.98 7.62 -10.39
C VAL A 24 -1.73 8.89 -10.84
N VAL A 25 -3.04 8.89 -10.72
CA VAL A 25 -3.86 10.07 -11.09
C VAL A 25 -3.47 11.28 -10.25
N LEU A 26 -3.36 11.10 -8.94
CA LEU A 26 -3.01 12.20 -8.03
C LEU A 26 -1.57 12.68 -8.26
N ALA A 27 -0.64 11.76 -8.47
CA ALA A 27 0.76 12.11 -8.73
C ALA A 27 0.88 12.94 -10.01
N ARG A 28 0.20 12.55 -11.06
CA ARG A 28 0.20 13.29 -12.33
C ARG A 28 -0.44 14.67 -12.19
N SER A 29 -1.54 14.73 -11.44
CA SER A 29 -2.30 15.99 -11.29
C SER A 29 -1.57 16.99 -10.39
N LEU A 30 -0.88 16.51 -9.39
CA LEU A 30 -0.28 17.35 -8.34
C LEU A 30 1.24 17.41 -8.40
N GLY A 31 1.86 16.69 -9.32
CA GLY A 31 3.31 16.65 -9.42
C GLY A 31 3.99 15.91 -8.26
N ALA A 32 3.30 14.96 -7.64
CA ALA A 32 3.85 14.21 -6.53
C ALA A 32 4.60 12.96 -7.01
N GLU A 33 5.42 12.42 -6.14
CA GLU A 33 6.11 11.14 -6.34
C GLU A 33 5.41 10.07 -5.53
N LEU A 34 5.46 8.83 -6.02
CA LEU A 34 4.83 7.70 -5.35
C LEU A 34 5.86 6.82 -4.68
N ASP A 35 5.54 6.38 -3.47
CA ASP A 35 6.25 5.32 -2.77
C ASP A 35 5.26 4.18 -2.56
N VAL A 36 5.36 3.17 -3.41
CA VAL A 36 4.46 2.02 -3.44
C VAL A 36 5.03 0.95 -2.54
N VAL A 37 4.25 0.47 -1.59
CA VAL A 37 4.74 -0.48 -0.61
C VAL A 37 3.83 -1.70 -0.50
N TYR A 38 4.46 -2.86 -0.46
CA TYR A 38 3.83 -4.10 -0.04
C TYR A 38 4.34 -4.45 1.36
N VAL A 39 3.41 -4.69 2.29
CA VAL A 39 3.76 -5.02 3.68
C VAL A 39 3.60 -6.51 3.90
N ILE A 40 4.69 -7.15 4.32
CA ILE A 40 4.68 -8.56 4.72
C ILE A 40 4.45 -8.63 6.22
N LYS A 41 3.40 -9.34 6.63
CA LYS A 41 3.10 -9.57 8.03
C LYS A 41 3.90 -10.76 8.56
N PRO A 42 4.26 -10.78 9.85
CA PRO A 42 4.89 -11.95 10.44
C PRO A 42 3.95 -13.15 10.39
N GLN A 43 4.52 -14.30 10.14
CA GLN A 43 3.77 -15.55 10.18
C GLN A 43 3.52 -15.98 11.61
N ASN A 44 2.38 -16.64 11.83
CA ASN A 44 2.10 -17.27 13.12
C ASN A 44 3.05 -18.45 13.31
N PRO A 45 3.95 -18.43 14.31
CA PRO A 45 4.94 -19.49 14.50
C PRO A 45 4.33 -20.86 14.77
N ARG A 46 3.03 -20.94 15.12
CA ARG A 46 2.35 -22.20 15.36
C ARG A 46 1.93 -22.94 14.10
N LEU A 47 1.97 -22.28 12.95
CA LEU A 47 1.52 -22.85 11.69
C LEU A 47 2.67 -23.16 10.73
N ALA A 48 3.89 -23.02 11.19
CA ALA A 48 5.01 -22.96 10.28
C ALA A 48 5.62 -24.31 9.92
N ALA A 49 5.65 -24.62 8.63
CA ALA A 49 6.78 -25.27 7.98
C ALA A 49 8.09 -24.50 8.30
N PRO A 50 9.27 -25.09 8.07
CA PRO A 50 10.54 -24.46 8.45
C PRO A 50 10.60 -23.00 8.04
N ARG A 51 10.78 -22.15 9.02
CA ARG A 51 10.63 -20.68 8.95
C ARG A 51 11.37 -20.03 7.79
N SER A 52 12.56 -20.51 7.51
CA SER A 52 13.44 -19.93 6.49
C SER A 52 12.90 -20.08 5.07
N ASN A 53 12.37 -21.24 4.71
CA ASN A 53 11.90 -21.50 3.35
C ASN A 53 10.61 -20.77 3.05
N PHE A 54 9.73 -20.67 4.02
CA PHE A 54 8.45 -19.99 3.85
C PHE A 54 8.63 -18.48 3.71
N GLU A 55 9.49 -17.89 4.52
CA GLU A 55 9.81 -16.46 4.43
C GLU A 55 10.46 -16.10 3.11
N ASP A 56 11.35 -16.94 2.61
CA ASP A 56 11.99 -16.74 1.32
C ASP A 56 10.99 -16.78 0.17
N LEU A 57 10.04 -17.71 0.23
CA LEU A 57 8.97 -17.80 -0.77
C LEU A 57 8.07 -16.58 -0.75
N LEU A 58 7.68 -16.12 0.44
CA LEU A 58 6.86 -14.90 0.58
C LEU A 58 7.59 -13.69 0.02
N GLN A 59 8.87 -13.56 0.30
CA GLN A 59 9.66 -12.44 -0.18
C GLN A 59 9.76 -12.44 -1.70
N LYS A 60 10.05 -13.60 -2.30
CA LYS A 60 10.09 -13.74 -3.75
C LYS A 60 8.76 -13.40 -4.39
N GLN A 61 7.68 -13.86 -3.80
CA GLN A 61 6.34 -13.57 -4.31
C GLN A 61 6.04 -12.08 -4.22
N ALA A 62 6.40 -11.44 -3.11
CA ALA A 62 6.17 -10.01 -2.92
C ALA A 62 6.97 -9.17 -3.92
N VAL A 63 8.21 -9.56 -4.20
CA VAL A 63 9.03 -8.91 -5.22
C VAL A 63 8.36 -9.00 -6.59
N GLN A 64 7.83 -10.16 -6.95
CA GLN A 64 7.10 -10.34 -8.21
C GLN A 64 5.88 -9.42 -8.29
N TRP A 65 5.11 -9.32 -7.21
CA TRP A 65 3.94 -8.43 -7.18
C TRP A 65 4.34 -6.97 -7.34
N LEU A 66 5.44 -6.56 -6.75
CA LEU A 66 5.94 -5.19 -6.92
C LEU A 66 6.46 -4.95 -8.34
N GLU A 67 7.08 -5.93 -8.97
CA GLU A 67 7.47 -5.84 -10.36
C GLU A 67 6.26 -5.68 -11.27
N GLU A 68 5.19 -6.42 -11.01
CA GLU A 68 3.94 -6.25 -11.73
C GLU A 68 3.37 -4.85 -11.54
N ALA A 69 3.43 -4.33 -10.32
CA ALA A 69 2.93 -2.99 -10.02
C ALA A 69 3.62 -1.92 -10.87
N GLN A 70 4.92 -2.10 -11.15
CA GLN A 70 5.66 -1.14 -11.97
C GLN A 70 5.06 -0.97 -13.37
N HIS A 71 4.45 -2.02 -13.92
CA HIS A 71 3.84 -1.95 -15.24
C HIS A 71 2.61 -1.05 -15.30
N TYR A 72 2.01 -0.76 -14.15
CA TYR A 72 0.84 0.12 -14.08
C TYR A 72 1.21 1.59 -13.87
N VAL A 73 2.50 1.89 -13.68
CA VAL A 73 2.94 3.25 -13.43
C VAL A 73 3.55 3.81 -14.72
N PRO A 74 2.98 4.89 -15.26
CA PRO A 74 3.52 5.49 -16.48
C PRO A 74 4.88 6.15 -16.23
N ALA A 75 5.66 6.29 -17.29
CA ALA A 75 7.02 6.81 -17.21
C ALA A 75 7.10 8.25 -16.68
N GLN A 76 6.01 9.02 -16.82
CA GLN A 76 5.96 10.39 -16.33
C GLN A 76 5.87 10.51 -14.82
N VAL A 77 5.52 9.41 -14.14
CA VAL A 77 5.36 9.40 -12.68
C VAL A 77 6.62 8.79 -12.06
N ILE A 78 7.22 9.52 -11.15
CA ILE A 78 8.35 8.99 -10.38
C ILE A 78 7.76 8.10 -9.28
N ALA A 79 8.17 6.83 -9.28
CA ALA A 79 7.68 5.87 -8.30
C ALA A 79 8.83 5.03 -7.78
N ARG A 80 8.82 4.81 -6.47
CA ARG A 80 9.72 3.88 -5.77
C ARG A 80 8.90 2.75 -5.20
N PHE A 81 9.47 1.56 -5.18
CA PHE A 81 8.77 0.35 -4.76
C PHE A 81 9.47 -0.23 -3.53
N HIS A 82 8.70 -0.47 -2.48
CA HIS A 82 9.21 -0.89 -1.19
C HIS A 82 8.60 -2.19 -0.75
N LEU A 83 9.42 -3.02 -0.14
CA LEU A 83 8.96 -4.21 0.56
C LEU A 83 9.28 -4.01 2.04
N ARG A 84 8.26 -4.02 2.89
CA ARG A 84 8.45 -3.84 4.32
C ARG A 84 7.87 -5.00 5.11
N ARG A 85 8.56 -5.36 6.16
CA ARG A 85 8.05 -6.30 7.16
C ARG A 85 7.55 -5.49 8.34
N ALA A 86 6.30 -5.73 8.73
CA ALA A 86 5.68 -5.05 9.86
C ALA A 86 4.60 -5.94 10.46
N GLU A 87 4.23 -5.67 11.69
CA GLU A 87 3.22 -6.47 12.39
C GLU A 87 1.85 -6.40 11.73
N SER A 88 1.56 -5.30 11.05
CA SER A 88 0.32 -5.13 10.32
C SER A 88 0.56 -4.25 9.10
N ALA A 89 -0.37 -4.29 8.15
CA ALA A 89 -0.33 -3.39 7.01
C ALA A 89 -0.34 -1.94 7.46
N VAL A 90 -1.15 -1.60 8.45
CA VAL A 90 -1.25 -0.24 8.98
C VAL A 90 0.09 0.22 9.55
N SER A 91 0.73 -0.60 10.38
CA SER A 91 2.03 -0.25 10.95
C SER A 91 3.08 -0.02 9.86
N GLY A 92 3.13 -0.89 8.87
CA GLY A 92 4.07 -0.75 7.75
C GLY A 92 3.84 0.52 6.95
N LEU A 93 2.60 0.86 6.68
CA LEU A 93 2.26 2.09 5.96
C LEU A 93 2.63 3.34 6.75
N LEU A 94 2.30 3.36 8.03
CA LEU A 94 2.60 4.50 8.91
C LEU A 94 4.11 4.68 9.09
N GLU A 95 4.84 3.59 9.27
CA GLU A 95 6.29 3.64 9.40
C GLU A 95 6.95 4.21 8.15
N LEU A 96 6.54 3.75 6.97
CA LEU A 96 7.09 4.28 5.73
C LEU A 96 6.71 5.74 5.54
N ALA A 97 5.46 6.09 5.77
CA ALA A 97 4.99 7.46 5.61
C ALA A 97 5.76 8.43 6.51
N ASP A 98 6.05 8.00 7.73
CA ASP A 98 6.82 8.77 8.68
C ASP A 98 8.28 8.92 8.22
N ALA A 99 8.87 7.82 7.78
CA ALA A 99 10.28 7.78 7.35
C ALA A 99 10.56 8.70 6.14
N ILE A 100 9.59 8.84 5.22
CA ILE A 100 9.76 9.65 4.02
C ILE A 100 9.06 11.01 4.09
N ASP A 101 8.45 11.33 5.22
CA ASP A 101 7.67 12.55 5.41
C ASP A 101 6.57 12.68 4.33
N ALA A 102 5.76 11.66 4.20
CA ALA A 102 4.72 11.61 3.19
C ALA A 102 3.58 12.59 3.48
N GLY A 103 2.99 13.14 2.45
CA GLY A 103 1.85 14.05 2.57
C GLY A 103 0.50 13.37 2.44
N LEU A 104 0.48 12.11 2.02
CA LEU A 104 -0.77 11.37 1.80
C LEU A 104 -0.48 9.88 1.84
N ILE A 105 -1.41 9.12 2.38
CA ILE A 105 -1.42 7.65 2.29
C ILE A 105 -2.63 7.24 1.47
N ILE A 106 -2.43 6.41 0.45
CA ILE A 106 -3.48 5.96 -0.45
C ILE A 106 -3.63 4.46 -0.30
N VAL A 107 -4.84 4.01 -0.01
CA VAL A 107 -5.17 2.59 0.11
C VAL A 107 -6.47 2.29 -0.62
N GLY A 108 -6.68 1.05 -0.97
CA GLY A 108 -7.94 0.61 -1.55
C GLY A 108 -8.99 0.42 -0.48
N GLY A 109 -10.22 0.75 -0.82
CA GLY A 109 -11.37 0.51 0.03
C GLY A 109 -11.66 -0.97 0.18
N GLY A 110 -12.39 -1.32 1.21
CA GLY A 110 -12.80 -2.70 1.44
C GLY A 110 -13.89 -3.16 0.51
N ASN A 111 -14.35 -4.38 0.72
CA ASN A 111 -15.45 -4.93 -0.02
C ASN A 111 -16.67 -4.03 0.08
N THR A 112 -17.36 -3.88 -1.04
CA THR A 112 -18.59 -3.13 -1.10
C THR A 112 -19.69 -3.85 -0.34
N GLY A 113 -19.68 -3.71 0.97
CA GLY A 113 -20.87 -3.97 1.73
C GLY A 113 -21.86 -2.83 1.50
N ASN A 114 -23.09 -3.03 1.89
CA ASN A 114 -24.15 -2.03 1.72
C ASN A 114 -24.01 -0.82 2.64
N TRP A 115 -22.92 -0.75 3.41
CA TRP A 115 -22.72 0.26 4.42
C TRP A 115 -21.33 0.88 4.31
N LEU A 116 -21.23 2.14 4.67
CA LEU A 116 -20.00 2.91 4.67
C LEU A 116 -18.86 2.19 5.41
N TRP A 117 -19.16 1.55 6.51
CA TRP A 117 -18.19 0.84 7.33
C TRP A 117 -17.48 -0.28 6.58
N HIS A 118 -18.24 -1.00 5.77
CA HIS A 118 -17.70 -2.10 4.99
C HIS A 118 -16.92 -1.62 3.78
N SER A 119 -17.22 -0.42 3.31
CA SER A 119 -16.52 0.17 2.16
C SER A 119 -15.10 0.59 2.48
N LEU A 120 -14.83 0.95 3.73
CA LEU A 120 -13.51 1.43 4.14
C LEU A 120 -12.49 0.30 4.28
N GLY A 121 -12.94 -0.90 4.63
CA GLY A 121 -12.05 -2.01 4.95
C GLY A 121 -11.31 -1.81 6.27
N ALA A 122 -10.70 -2.89 6.76
CA ALA A 122 -10.01 -2.86 8.05
C ALA A 122 -8.81 -1.93 8.06
N VAL A 123 -8.00 -1.96 6.98
CA VAL A 123 -6.81 -1.12 6.88
C VAL A 123 -7.19 0.35 6.80
N GLY A 124 -8.12 0.70 5.91
CA GLY A 124 -8.57 2.07 5.74
C GLY A 124 -9.16 2.64 7.01
N ASN A 125 -10.03 1.89 7.66
CA ASN A 125 -10.66 2.32 8.89
C ASN A 125 -9.63 2.59 10.01
N THR A 126 -8.68 1.67 10.20
CA THR A 126 -7.65 1.83 11.21
C THR A 126 -6.74 3.01 10.90
N LEU A 127 -6.38 3.20 9.63
CA LEU A 127 -5.56 4.33 9.21
C LEU A 127 -6.24 5.67 9.53
N LEU A 128 -7.54 5.78 9.24
CA LEU A 128 -8.28 7.01 9.51
C LEU A 128 -8.26 7.39 10.99
N HIS A 129 -8.23 6.39 11.87
CA HIS A 129 -8.19 6.65 13.32
C HIS A 129 -6.78 6.90 13.86
N ARG A 130 -5.76 6.36 13.23
CA ARG A 130 -4.39 6.40 13.75
C ARG A 130 -3.46 7.37 13.03
N SER A 131 -3.75 7.68 11.77
CA SER A 131 -2.83 8.47 10.96
C SER A 131 -2.96 9.96 11.24
N ARG A 132 -1.81 10.63 11.36
CA ARG A 132 -1.74 12.09 11.36
C ARG A 132 -1.64 12.65 9.95
N ILE A 133 -1.41 11.78 8.99
CA ILE A 133 -1.28 12.13 7.58
C ILE A 133 -2.65 11.87 6.92
N PRO A 134 -3.11 12.73 6.00
CA PRO A 134 -4.34 12.47 5.27
C PRO A 134 -4.32 11.11 4.58
N VAL A 135 -5.47 10.47 4.52
CA VAL A 135 -5.65 9.15 3.91
C VAL A 135 -6.69 9.25 2.80
N ALA A 136 -6.34 8.76 1.63
CA ALA A 136 -7.26 8.66 0.51
C ALA A 136 -7.62 7.19 0.29
N LEU A 137 -8.90 6.94 0.06
CA LEU A 137 -9.42 5.60 -0.18
C LEU A 137 -9.89 5.49 -1.62
N ALA A 138 -9.30 4.56 -2.37
CA ALA A 138 -9.72 4.30 -3.73
C ALA A 138 -10.91 3.34 -3.73
N PRO A 139 -11.98 3.65 -4.46
CA PRO A 139 -13.08 2.69 -4.58
C PRO A 139 -12.60 1.44 -5.31
N ARG A 140 -13.24 0.33 -5.03
CA ARG A 140 -12.83 -0.98 -5.54
C ARG A 140 -12.77 -1.05 -7.06
N LYS A 141 -13.61 -0.30 -7.75
CA LYS A 141 -13.67 -0.28 -9.21
C LYS A 141 -12.99 0.95 -9.82
N TYR A 142 -12.14 1.55 -9.05
CA TYR A 142 -11.40 2.68 -9.57
C TYR A 142 -10.38 2.22 -10.60
#